data_806754cd5a8e717883962a7bff568602
#
_entry.id   806754cd5a8e717883962a7bff568602
#
_cell.length_a   1.000
_cell.length_b   1.000
_cell.length_c   1.000
_cell.angle_alpha   90.00
_cell.angle_beta   90.00
_cell.angle_gamma   90.00
#
_symmetry.space_group_name_H-M   'P 1'
#
loop_
_entity.id
_entity.type
_entity.pdbx_description
1 polymer ?
#
loop_
_entity_poly.entity_id
_entity_poly.type
_entity_poly.pdbx_seq_one_letter_code
_entity_poly.pdbx_strand_id
1 'polypeptide(L)'
;ESGIATGLNREIFRHLRVSLDDYQEELCTNNPELICPMSLRAGTKRRNIHQISISPTMGISNLADLTSSGIEPWISNAFAKTLIQGTYIIKNKYLTQVIINYAKEYGLDDEWINAQWASIIKHDGSVQQLDWTDQWTKDVYKTAYEINQLAVIQQAGDRSSYIDQGQ
;
A
#
# COMPACT_ATOMS: atom_id res chain seq x y z
N GLU A 1 11.23 5.21 -0.89
CA GLU A 1 12.62 5.68 -1.09
C GLU A 1 13.63 4.51 -1.13
N SER A 2 13.27 3.35 -0.60
CA SER A 2 14.12 2.17 -0.63
C SER A 2 14.23 1.59 -2.05
N GLY A 3 15.44 1.32 -2.53
CA GLY A 3 15.68 0.63 -3.80
C GLY A 3 15.02 -0.75 -3.86
N ILE A 4 14.91 -1.43 -2.71
CA ILE A 4 14.20 -2.71 -2.57
C ILE A 4 12.71 -2.52 -2.84
N ALA A 5 12.07 -1.51 -2.24
CA ALA A 5 10.66 -1.23 -2.43
C ALA A 5 10.34 -0.86 -3.89
N THR A 6 11.19 -0.05 -4.52
CA THR A 6 11.06 0.32 -5.95
C THR A 6 11.22 -0.90 -6.86
N GLY A 7 12.21 -1.75 -6.59
CA GLY A 7 12.41 -3.00 -7.33
C GLY A 7 11.23 -3.96 -7.19
N LEU A 8 10.74 -4.15 -5.97
CA LEU A 8 9.58 -5.00 -5.68
C LEU A 8 8.31 -4.48 -6.36
N ASN A 9 8.06 -3.18 -6.31
CA ASN A 9 6.93 -2.54 -7.01
C ASN A 9 6.96 -2.88 -8.51
N ARG A 10 8.08 -2.69 -9.18
CA ARG A 10 8.23 -3.00 -10.61
C ARG A 10 8.03 -4.49 -10.89
N GLU A 11 8.63 -5.38 -10.11
CA GLU A 11 8.53 -6.83 -10.32
C GLU A 11 7.11 -7.36 -10.11
N ILE A 12 6.38 -6.88 -9.11
CA ILE A 12 4.98 -7.27 -8.88
C ILE A 12 4.13 -6.91 -10.11
N PHE A 13 4.18 -5.66 -10.58
CA PHE A 13 3.35 -5.22 -11.68
C PHE A 13 3.77 -5.84 -13.03
N ARG A 14 5.07 -6.04 -13.23
CA ARG A 14 5.59 -6.79 -14.38
C ARG A 14 5.07 -8.23 -14.39
N HIS A 15 5.15 -8.92 -13.26
CA HIS A 15 4.65 -10.30 -13.14
C HIS A 15 3.15 -10.38 -13.40
N LEU A 16 2.37 -9.49 -12.81
CA LEU A 16 0.92 -9.44 -13.05
C LEU A 16 0.60 -9.23 -14.53
N ARG A 17 1.31 -8.29 -15.20
CA ARG A 17 1.10 -8.04 -16.63
C ARG A 17 1.43 -9.25 -17.48
N VAL A 18 2.61 -9.86 -17.30
CA VAL A 18 3.04 -11.02 -18.08
C VAL A 18 2.07 -12.18 -17.88
N SER A 19 1.74 -12.52 -16.65
CA SER A 19 0.82 -13.63 -16.36
C SER A 19 -0.57 -13.42 -16.95
N LEU A 20 -1.07 -12.19 -16.97
CA LEU A 20 -2.37 -11.87 -17.57
C LEU A 20 -2.32 -11.90 -19.11
N ASP A 21 -1.25 -11.43 -19.71
CA ASP A 21 -1.08 -11.47 -21.16
C ASP A 21 -0.98 -12.92 -21.65
N ASP A 22 -0.19 -13.76 -20.98
CA ASP A 22 -0.08 -15.19 -21.27
C ASP A 22 -1.45 -15.89 -21.15
N TYR A 23 -2.20 -15.62 -20.08
CA TYR A 23 -3.53 -16.17 -19.89
C TYR A 23 -4.53 -15.73 -20.97
N GLN A 24 -4.48 -14.45 -21.38
CA GLN A 24 -5.34 -13.92 -22.43
C GLN A 24 -5.01 -14.54 -23.79
N GLU A 25 -3.74 -14.77 -24.10
CA GLU A 25 -3.31 -15.44 -25.32
C GLU A 25 -3.81 -16.88 -25.36
N GLU A 26 -3.67 -17.64 -24.28
CA GLU A 26 -4.18 -19.01 -24.14
C GLU A 26 -5.70 -19.04 -24.29
N LEU A 27 -6.42 -18.16 -23.57
CA LEU A 27 -7.88 -18.09 -23.60
C LEU A 27 -8.40 -17.80 -25.01
N CYS A 28 -7.82 -16.82 -25.70
CA CYS A 28 -8.24 -16.42 -27.03
C CYS A 28 -7.80 -17.38 -28.13
N THR A 29 -6.74 -18.15 -27.92
CA THR A 29 -6.31 -19.21 -28.84
C THR A 29 -7.30 -20.37 -28.78
N ASN A 30 -7.74 -20.75 -27.59
CA ASN A 30 -8.70 -21.83 -27.38
C ASN A 30 -10.15 -21.41 -27.74
N ASN A 31 -10.46 -20.10 -27.67
CA ASN A 31 -11.81 -19.57 -27.89
C ASN A 31 -11.74 -18.28 -28.74
N PRO A 32 -11.51 -18.38 -30.07
CA PRO A 32 -11.34 -17.20 -30.93
C PRO A 32 -12.56 -16.27 -30.96
N GLU A 33 -13.75 -16.77 -30.67
CA GLU A 33 -15.00 -15.99 -30.60
C GLU A 33 -15.04 -15.02 -29.42
N LEU A 34 -14.18 -15.21 -28.41
CA LEU A 34 -14.08 -14.32 -27.25
C LEU A 34 -13.18 -13.08 -27.52
N ILE A 35 -12.48 -13.04 -28.64
CA ILE A 35 -11.57 -11.92 -28.92
C ILE A 35 -12.36 -10.62 -29.10
N CYS A 36 -12.02 -9.61 -28.34
CA CYS A 36 -12.62 -8.29 -28.46
C CYS A 36 -12.23 -7.64 -29.82
N PRO A 37 -13.19 -7.17 -30.64
CA PRO A 37 -12.88 -6.54 -31.94
C PRO A 37 -11.98 -5.32 -31.84
N MET A 38 -12.04 -4.56 -30.73
CA MET A 38 -11.15 -3.43 -30.49
C MET A 38 -9.70 -3.86 -30.19
N SER A 39 -9.54 -5.01 -29.53
CA SER A 39 -8.23 -5.62 -29.31
C SER A 39 -7.55 -5.98 -30.62
N LEU A 40 -8.28 -6.52 -31.59
CA LEU A 40 -7.75 -6.82 -32.93
C LEU A 40 -7.32 -5.55 -33.68
N ARG A 41 -8.08 -4.45 -33.54
CA ARG A 41 -7.70 -3.15 -34.12
C ARG A 41 -6.42 -2.59 -33.52
N ALA A 42 -6.14 -2.89 -32.25
CA ALA A 42 -4.91 -2.51 -31.56
C ALA A 42 -3.75 -3.48 -31.81
N GLY A 43 -3.92 -4.48 -32.67
CA GLY A 43 -2.90 -5.48 -33.01
C GLY A 43 -2.67 -6.53 -31.92
N THR A 44 -3.64 -6.70 -31.00
CA THR A 44 -3.56 -7.68 -29.91
C THR A 44 -4.73 -8.68 -30.00
N LYS A 45 -4.63 -9.82 -29.32
CA LYS A 45 -5.67 -10.83 -29.24
C LYS A 45 -6.11 -10.98 -27.81
N ARG A 46 -6.95 -10.06 -27.31
CA ARG A 46 -7.41 -10.05 -25.92
C ARG A 46 -8.94 -10.07 -25.86
N ARG A 47 -9.48 -10.78 -24.90
CA ARG A 47 -10.90 -10.72 -24.54
C ARG A 47 -11.22 -9.39 -23.87
N ASN A 48 -10.40 -9.02 -22.88
CA ASN A 48 -10.55 -7.78 -22.12
C ASN A 48 -9.43 -6.81 -22.50
N ILE A 49 -9.78 -5.59 -22.88
CA ILE A 49 -8.80 -4.54 -23.24
C ILE A 49 -8.11 -4.00 -22.00
N HIS A 50 -8.89 -3.73 -20.95
CA HIS A 50 -8.40 -3.26 -19.66
C HIS A 50 -8.43 -4.42 -18.66
N GLN A 51 -7.31 -4.72 -18.05
CA GLN A 51 -7.12 -5.86 -17.18
C GLN A 51 -6.59 -5.48 -15.79
N ILE A 52 -5.70 -4.48 -15.75
CA ILE A 52 -5.07 -4.02 -14.52
C ILE A 52 -5.42 -2.56 -14.29
N SER A 53 -6.04 -2.30 -13.15
CA SER A 53 -6.27 -0.94 -12.65
C SER A 53 -5.92 -0.89 -11.17
N ILE A 54 -5.55 0.29 -10.69
CA ILE A 54 -5.33 0.56 -9.27
C ILE A 54 -6.57 1.24 -8.73
N SER A 55 -7.29 0.51 -7.88
CA SER A 55 -8.49 1.02 -7.22
C SER A 55 -8.14 1.59 -5.83
N PRO A 56 -8.80 2.65 -5.37
CA PRO A 56 -8.60 3.20 -4.03
C PRO A 56 -8.96 2.24 -2.89
N THR A 57 -9.76 1.21 -3.12
CA THR A 57 -10.06 0.06 -2.23
C THR A 57 -10.33 0.40 -0.75
N MET A 58 -10.90 1.57 -0.45
CA MET A 58 -11.13 2.03 0.93
C MET A 58 -12.00 1.05 1.75
N GLY A 59 -13.05 0.47 1.16
CA GLY A 59 -13.89 -0.54 1.81
C GLY A 59 -13.11 -1.83 2.10
N ILE A 60 -12.29 -2.27 1.15
CA ILE A 60 -11.48 -3.49 1.28
C ILE A 60 -10.39 -3.29 2.33
N SER A 61 -9.76 -2.12 2.39
CA SER A 61 -8.73 -1.83 3.40
C SER A 61 -9.28 -1.91 4.83
N ASN A 62 -10.56 -1.54 5.02
CA ASN A 62 -11.23 -1.69 6.31
C ASN A 62 -11.45 -3.16 6.68
N LEU A 63 -11.82 -4.01 5.72
CA LEU A 63 -11.98 -5.45 5.92
C LEU A 63 -10.65 -6.17 6.11
N ALA A 64 -9.59 -5.65 5.49
CA ALA A 64 -8.22 -6.16 5.64
C ALA A 64 -7.52 -5.62 6.90
N ASP A 65 -8.29 -5.40 7.96
CA ASP A 65 -7.80 -4.97 9.27
C ASP A 65 -7.14 -3.58 9.24
N LEU A 66 -7.84 -2.65 8.60
CA LEU A 66 -7.49 -1.23 8.57
C LEU A 66 -6.10 -0.92 7.98
N THR A 67 -5.72 -1.62 6.91
CA THR A 67 -4.53 -1.28 6.13
C THR A 67 -4.72 0.02 5.36
N SER A 68 -3.66 0.61 4.81
CA SER A 68 -3.79 1.77 3.92
C SER A 68 -4.61 1.41 2.67
N SER A 69 -5.33 2.39 2.13
CA SER A 69 -6.15 2.19 0.94
C SER A 69 -5.29 2.13 -0.33
N GLY A 70 -5.62 1.21 -1.23
CA GLY A 70 -4.90 1.05 -2.50
C GLY A 70 -3.44 0.69 -2.29
N ILE A 71 -2.56 1.50 -2.87
CA ILE A 71 -1.09 1.37 -2.78
C ILE A 71 -0.45 2.64 -2.21
N GLU A 72 -1.26 3.50 -1.59
CA GLU A 72 -0.79 4.76 -1.03
C GLU A 72 -0.13 4.56 0.33
N PRO A 73 0.86 5.39 0.69
CA PRO A 73 1.43 5.38 2.01
C PRO A 73 0.42 5.85 3.06
N TRP A 74 0.62 5.46 4.32
CA TRP A 74 -0.18 5.94 5.43
C TRP A 74 -0.05 7.45 5.61
N ILE A 75 -1.19 8.15 5.70
CA ILE A 75 -1.21 9.59 6.03
C ILE A 75 -0.72 9.83 7.45
N SER A 76 -1.07 8.93 8.37
CA SER A 76 -0.73 9.00 9.78
C SER A 76 -0.70 7.60 10.39
N ASN A 77 0.21 7.32 11.31
CA ASN A 77 0.23 6.04 12.05
C ASN A 77 -0.85 5.95 13.14
N ALA A 78 -1.51 7.07 13.46
CA ALA A 78 -2.68 7.10 14.34
C ALA A 78 -3.64 8.19 13.86
N PHE A 79 -4.89 7.83 13.59
CA PHE A 79 -5.89 8.78 13.11
C PHE A 79 -7.28 8.49 13.69
N ALA A 80 -8.09 9.54 13.79
CA ALA A 80 -9.48 9.41 14.20
C ALA A 80 -10.35 8.95 13.02
N LYS A 81 -11.13 7.90 13.22
CA LYS A 81 -12.10 7.40 12.25
C LYS A 81 -13.51 7.50 12.82
N THR A 82 -14.35 8.27 12.14
CA THR A 82 -15.77 8.39 12.53
C THR A 82 -16.59 7.35 11.76
N LEU A 83 -17.27 6.51 12.50
CA LEU A 83 -18.26 5.53 12.04
C LEU A 83 -19.64 5.91 12.57
N ILE A 84 -20.69 5.21 12.12
CA ILE A 84 -22.06 5.41 12.62
C ILE A 84 -22.14 5.23 14.15
N GLN A 85 -21.33 4.31 14.69
CA GLN A 85 -21.32 3.97 16.13
C GLN A 85 -20.46 4.93 16.97
N GLY A 86 -19.69 5.84 16.37
CA GLY A 86 -18.83 6.78 17.08
C GLY A 86 -17.46 7.01 16.42
N THR A 87 -16.63 7.77 17.11
CA THR A 87 -15.25 8.05 16.65
C THR A 87 -14.25 7.19 17.40
N TYR A 88 -13.40 6.53 16.68
CA TYR A 88 -12.37 5.62 17.18
C TYR A 88 -10.99 6.09 16.75
N ILE A 89 -10.00 5.94 17.63
CA ILE A 89 -8.60 6.14 17.27
C ILE A 89 -8.08 4.82 16.67
N ILE A 90 -7.76 4.87 15.39
CA ILE A 90 -7.14 3.77 14.66
C ILE A 90 -5.63 3.92 14.76
N LYS A 91 -4.95 2.85 15.14
CA LYS A 91 -3.50 2.77 15.28
C LYS A 91 -2.94 1.80 14.24
N ASN A 92 -1.80 2.12 13.64
CA ASN A 92 -1.11 1.23 12.72
C ASN A 92 -0.76 -0.08 13.46
N LYS A 93 -1.34 -1.19 13.01
CA LYS A 93 -1.22 -2.50 13.68
C LYS A 93 0.22 -3.02 13.72
N TYR A 94 1.00 -2.75 12.66
CA TYR A 94 2.39 -3.20 12.59
C TYR A 94 3.27 -2.40 13.56
N LEU A 95 3.07 -1.09 13.63
CA LEU A 95 3.74 -0.23 14.61
C LEU A 95 3.31 -0.60 16.05
N THR A 96 2.03 -0.94 16.26
CA THR A 96 1.54 -1.45 17.56
C THR A 96 2.35 -2.66 18.01
N GLN A 97 2.61 -3.61 17.09
CA GLN A 97 3.40 -4.80 17.42
C GLN A 97 4.86 -4.47 17.77
N VAL A 98 5.46 -3.49 17.07
CA VAL A 98 6.81 -3.02 17.36
C VAL A 98 6.88 -2.43 18.76
N ILE A 99 5.93 -1.54 19.13
CA ILE A 99 5.87 -0.92 20.47
C ILE A 99 5.69 -1.97 21.56
N ILE A 100 4.77 -2.93 21.35
CA ILE A 100 4.52 -4.01 22.33
C ILE A 100 5.74 -4.92 22.48
N ASN A 101 6.41 -5.28 21.39
CA ASN A 101 7.59 -6.12 21.46
C ASN A 101 8.73 -5.43 22.21
N TYR A 102 8.95 -4.14 21.95
CA TYR A 102 9.93 -3.34 22.66
C TYR A 102 9.59 -3.26 24.17
N ALA A 103 8.34 -2.96 24.50
CA ALA A 103 7.90 -2.90 25.90
C ALA A 103 8.14 -4.23 26.65
N LYS A 104 7.86 -5.36 26.00
CA LYS A 104 8.11 -6.70 26.57
C LYS A 104 9.61 -6.98 26.77
N GLU A 105 10.44 -6.62 25.82
CA GLU A 105 11.89 -6.82 25.89
C GLU A 105 12.53 -6.06 27.05
N TYR A 106 12.04 -4.84 27.30
CA TYR A 106 12.61 -3.94 28.34
C TYR A 106 11.78 -3.93 29.64
N GLY A 107 10.75 -4.78 29.74
CA GLY A 107 9.91 -4.86 30.95
C GLY A 107 9.11 -3.60 31.24
N LEU A 108 8.68 -2.88 30.20
CA LEU A 108 7.89 -1.66 30.29
C LEU A 108 6.40 -1.98 30.36
N ASP A 109 5.64 -1.12 31.00
CA ASP A 109 4.22 -1.31 31.28
C ASP A 109 3.29 -0.68 30.22
N ASP A 110 1.99 -0.87 30.40
CA ASP A 110 0.97 -0.31 29.52
C ASP A 110 0.92 1.22 29.58
N GLU A 111 1.36 1.83 30.68
CA GLU A 111 1.45 3.29 30.81
C GLU A 111 2.50 3.85 29.84
N TRP A 112 3.65 3.19 29.75
CA TRP A 112 4.68 3.55 28.77
C TRP A 112 4.15 3.39 27.33
N ILE A 113 3.47 2.27 27.00
CA ILE A 113 2.87 2.05 25.66
C ILE A 113 1.90 3.19 25.32
N ASN A 114 1.03 3.56 26.26
CA ASN A 114 0.08 4.65 26.05
C ASN A 114 0.76 6.01 25.86
N ALA A 115 1.84 6.27 26.57
CA ALA A 115 2.65 7.48 26.41
C ALA A 115 3.26 7.56 25.00
N GLN A 116 3.74 6.44 24.42
CA GLN A 116 4.24 6.42 23.03
C GLN A 116 3.13 6.79 22.05
N TRP A 117 1.94 6.19 22.19
CA TRP A 117 0.81 6.54 21.33
C TRP A 117 0.36 8.00 21.50
N ALA A 118 0.37 8.52 22.70
CA ALA A 118 0.08 9.93 22.95
C ALA A 118 1.10 10.86 22.23
N SER A 119 2.38 10.48 22.27
CA SER A 119 3.44 11.20 21.53
C SER A 119 3.21 11.14 20.01
N ILE A 120 2.91 9.94 19.46
CA ILE A 120 2.64 9.75 18.03
C ILE A 120 1.44 10.60 17.59
N ILE A 121 0.34 10.58 18.34
CA ILE A 121 -0.86 11.37 18.04
C ILE A 121 -0.54 12.88 18.09
N LYS A 122 0.22 13.33 19.08
CA LYS A 122 0.62 14.74 19.21
C LYS A 122 1.46 15.25 18.04
N HIS A 123 2.17 14.36 17.36
CA HIS A 123 3.01 14.66 16.20
C HIS A 123 2.38 14.17 14.88
N ASP A 124 1.05 14.24 14.75
CA ASP A 124 0.30 13.93 13.54
C ASP A 124 0.56 12.52 12.98
N GLY A 125 0.89 11.59 13.86
CA GLY A 125 1.18 10.20 13.52
C GLY A 125 2.63 9.92 13.13
N SER A 126 3.53 10.90 13.24
CA SER A 126 4.96 10.71 13.06
C SER A 126 5.57 9.82 14.15
N VAL A 127 6.63 9.10 13.79
CA VAL A 127 7.48 8.32 14.70
C VAL A 127 8.90 8.92 14.82
N GLN A 128 9.18 10.00 14.10
CA GLN A 128 10.53 10.55 14.01
C GLN A 128 11.07 11.08 15.34
N GLN A 129 10.18 11.52 16.25
CA GLN A 129 10.50 12.02 17.57
C GLN A 129 10.77 10.92 18.62
N LEU A 130 10.54 9.64 18.28
CA LEU A 130 10.70 8.55 19.25
C LEU A 130 12.18 8.19 19.42
N ASP A 131 12.74 8.39 20.62
CA ASP A 131 14.17 8.19 20.89
C ASP A 131 14.54 6.71 21.07
N TRP A 132 13.58 5.87 21.41
CA TRP A 132 13.79 4.43 21.65
C TRP A 132 13.85 3.58 20.39
N THR A 133 13.44 4.10 19.22
CA THR A 133 13.44 3.35 17.97
C THR A 133 14.71 3.61 17.16
N ASP A 134 15.13 2.62 16.37
CA ASP A 134 16.19 2.74 15.40
C ASP A 134 15.77 3.53 14.15
N GLN A 135 16.76 3.94 13.35
CA GLN A 135 16.51 4.71 12.14
C GLN A 135 15.76 3.88 11.08
N TRP A 136 15.96 2.57 11.05
CA TRP A 136 15.24 1.70 10.12
C TRP A 136 13.74 1.70 10.42
N THR A 137 13.35 1.55 11.68
CA THR A 137 11.95 1.63 12.11
C THR A 137 11.36 3.01 11.78
N LYS A 138 12.09 4.09 12.03
CA LYS A 138 11.67 5.46 11.66
C LYS A 138 11.41 5.59 10.16
N ASP A 139 12.27 5.02 9.33
CA ASP A 139 12.14 5.08 7.87
C ASP A 139 10.98 4.24 7.34
N VAL A 140 10.71 3.08 7.95
CA VAL A 140 9.58 2.20 7.59
C VAL A 140 8.23 2.83 7.91
N TYR A 141 8.12 3.53 9.04
CA TYR A 141 6.86 4.11 9.51
C TYR A 141 6.72 5.61 9.23
N LYS A 142 7.44 6.12 8.24
CA LYS A 142 7.21 7.48 7.72
C LYS A 142 5.77 7.65 7.27
N THR A 143 5.17 8.77 7.63
CA THR A 143 3.87 9.19 7.10
C THR A 143 3.99 9.64 5.65
N ALA A 144 2.88 9.74 4.93
CA ALA A 144 2.86 10.22 3.55
C ALA A 144 3.53 11.61 3.39
N TYR A 145 3.43 12.46 4.40
CA TYR A 145 4.03 13.80 4.40
C TYR A 145 5.56 13.80 4.64
N GLU A 146 6.08 12.73 5.21
CA GLU A 146 7.52 12.56 5.50
C GLU A 146 8.27 11.84 4.37
N ILE A 147 7.52 11.20 3.46
CA ILE A 147 8.08 10.51 2.29
C ILE A 147 8.40 11.54 1.20
N ASN A 148 9.54 11.37 0.52
CA ASN A 148 9.85 12.15 -0.66
C ASN A 148 8.82 11.89 -1.76
N GLN A 149 8.03 12.89 -2.13
CA GLN A 149 6.97 12.80 -3.12
C GLN A 149 7.48 12.40 -4.52
N LEU A 150 8.73 12.74 -4.84
CA LEU A 150 9.36 12.28 -6.10
C LEU A 150 9.49 10.76 -6.14
N ALA A 151 9.75 10.11 -5.01
CA ALA A 151 9.80 8.64 -4.94
C ALA A 151 8.43 8.01 -5.20
N VAL A 152 7.35 8.61 -4.71
CA VAL A 152 5.97 8.18 -4.97
C VAL A 152 5.64 8.31 -6.46
N ILE A 153 5.96 9.46 -7.07
CA ILE A 153 5.77 9.71 -8.51
C ILE A 153 6.59 8.74 -9.36
N GLN A 154 7.84 8.48 -8.96
CA GLN A 154 8.69 7.51 -9.65
C GLN A 154 8.10 6.10 -9.61
N GLN A 155 7.60 5.65 -8.46
CA GLN A 155 6.94 4.35 -8.34
C GLN A 155 5.66 4.28 -9.19
N ALA A 156 4.89 5.37 -9.29
CA ALA A 156 3.75 5.47 -10.18
C ALA A 156 4.19 5.34 -11.65
N GLY A 157 5.24 6.05 -12.05
CA GLY A 157 5.85 5.94 -13.38
C GLY A 157 6.33 4.52 -13.70
N ASP A 158 7.00 3.86 -12.74
CA ASP A 158 7.49 2.48 -12.90
C ASP A 158 6.34 1.48 -13.14
N ARG A 159 5.16 1.71 -12.54
CA ARG A 159 3.97 0.86 -12.74
C ARG A 159 3.22 1.16 -14.02
N SER A 160 3.28 2.40 -14.50
CA SER A 160 2.42 2.91 -15.58
C SER A 160 2.47 2.07 -16.86
N SER A 161 3.62 1.47 -17.17
CA SER A 161 3.80 0.59 -18.34
C SER A 161 3.15 -0.79 -18.19
N TYR A 162 2.72 -1.16 -16.98
CA TYR A 162 2.14 -2.47 -16.68
C TYR A 162 0.64 -2.42 -16.37
N ILE A 163 0.05 -1.23 -16.26
CA ILE A 163 -1.37 -1.03 -15.97
C ILE A 163 -2.09 -0.43 -17.18
N ASP A 164 -3.40 -0.68 -17.28
CA ASP A 164 -4.21 -0.22 -18.42
C ASP A 164 -4.96 1.08 -18.12
N GLN A 165 -5.04 1.49 -16.86
CA GLN A 165 -5.67 2.74 -16.44
C GLN A 165 -4.68 3.63 -15.72
N GLY A 166 -4.75 4.94 -15.98
CA GLY A 166 -3.94 5.93 -15.27
C GLY A 166 -4.22 5.96 -13.77
N GLN A 167 -3.26 6.45 -13.04
CA GLN A 167 -3.33 6.67 -11.59
C GLN A 167 -3.72 8.12 -11.30
#